data_e10e78caa382b686beca12b4a7780b52
#
_entry.id   e10e78caa382b686beca12b4a7780b52
#
_cell.length_a   1.000
_cell.length_b   1.000
_cell.length_c   1.000
_cell.angle_alpha   90.00
_cell.angle_beta   90.00
_cell.angle_gamma   90.00
#
_symmetry.space_group_name_H-M   'P 1'
#
loop_
_entity.id
_entity.type
_entity.pdbx_description
1 polymer ?
#
loop_
_entity_poly.entity_id
_entity_poly.type
_entity_poly.pdbx_seq_one_letter_code
_entity_poly.pdbx_strand_id
1 'polypeptide(L)'
;MFSESTLYDQDTFYRAFMRDLLHSKDEVIIQSPFITEKRMRTLLPIFSKQRSRNVRIVINTRNPNEHDGDYYYQALNAIYELQALGVTVLYTAGHHRKLAILDRKVVYEGSLNILSFNDSCEIMRKIASEKAAKKLCAFIAIDRYARSK
;
A
#
# COMPACT_ATOMS: atom_id res chain seq x y z
N MET A 1 -3.34 1.05 28.28
CA MET A 1 -2.49 2.03 27.60
C MET A 1 -3.03 2.30 26.20
N PHE A 2 -3.12 3.56 25.84
CA PHE A 2 -3.65 3.95 24.54
C PHE A 2 -2.53 4.02 23.51
N SER A 3 -2.79 3.47 22.33
CA SER A 3 -1.89 3.63 21.21
C SER A 3 -1.99 5.07 20.70
N GLU A 4 -0.86 5.68 20.44
CA GLU A 4 -0.83 7.00 19.84
C GLU A 4 -1.17 6.91 18.36
N SER A 5 -1.93 7.87 17.88
CA SER A 5 -2.21 8.00 16.46
C SER A 5 -1.88 9.40 15.98
N THR A 6 -1.48 9.48 14.72
CA THR A 6 -1.13 10.73 14.07
C THR A 6 -2.01 10.89 12.82
N LEU A 7 -2.48 12.09 12.58
CA LEU A 7 -3.31 12.40 11.41
C LEU A 7 -2.49 13.14 10.36
N TYR A 8 -2.71 12.76 9.12
CA TYR A 8 -2.10 13.38 7.94
C TYR A 8 -3.19 13.69 6.92
N ASP A 9 -2.95 14.71 6.12
CA ASP A 9 -3.76 15.00 4.95
C ASP A 9 -3.01 14.65 3.67
N GLN A 10 -3.57 14.99 2.52
CA GLN A 10 -2.97 14.69 1.21
C GLN A 10 -1.60 15.37 1.01
N ASP A 11 -1.32 16.46 1.73
CA ASP A 11 -0.06 17.20 1.59
C ASP A 11 1.05 16.67 2.51
N THR A 12 0.68 16.07 3.62
CA THR A 12 1.64 15.64 4.65
C THR A 12 1.87 14.12 4.71
N PHE A 13 0.96 13.34 4.14
CA PHE A 13 0.99 11.88 4.25
C PHE A 13 2.26 11.27 3.64
N TYR A 14 2.59 11.60 2.40
CA TYR A 14 3.65 10.89 1.68
C TYR A 14 5.04 11.08 2.28
N ARG A 15 5.32 12.24 2.88
CA ARG A 15 6.60 12.45 3.56
C ARG A 15 6.77 11.45 4.70
N ALA A 16 5.76 11.29 5.52
CA ALA A 16 5.79 10.35 6.64
C ALA A 16 5.78 8.90 6.15
N PHE A 17 4.92 8.59 5.19
CA PHE A 17 4.78 7.25 4.65
C PHE A 17 6.05 6.75 3.98
N MET A 18 6.67 7.57 3.13
CA MET A 18 7.90 7.19 2.45
C MET A 18 9.05 6.99 3.40
N ARG A 19 9.14 7.81 4.46
CA ARG A 19 10.14 7.61 5.51
C ARG A 19 9.95 6.27 6.21
N ASP A 20 8.73 5.96 6.62
CA ASP A 20 8.43 4.70 7.29
C ASP A 20 8.61 3.52 6.34
N LEU A 21 8.24 3.68 5.09
CA LEU A 21 8.43 2.67 4.06
C LEU A 21 9.92 2.34 3.89
N LEU A 22 10.77 3.35 3.81
CA LEU A 22 12.22 3.17 3.69
C LEU A 22 12.83 2.44 4.89
N HIS A 23 12.24 2.58 6.07
CA HIS A 23 12.70 1.91 7.28
C HIS A 23 12.11 0.52 7.48
N SER A 24 11.17 0.10 6.64
CA SER A 24 10.59 -1.23 6.73
C SER A 24 11.61 -2.30 6.35
N LYS A 25 11.68 -3.37 7.14
CA LYS A 25 12.72 -4.40 7.02
C LYS A 25 12.19 -5.77 6.61
N ASP A 26 10.94 -6.06 6.93
CA ASP A 26 10.42 -7.41 6.76
C ASP A 26 9.28 -7.47 5.75
N GLU A 27 8.29 -6.62 5.88
CA GLU A 27 7.07 -6.74 5.09
C GLU A 27 6.37 -5.41 4.90
N VAL A 28 5.85 -5.21 3.70
CA VAL A 28 5.00 -4.06 3.34
C VAL A 28 3.72 -4.61 2.73
N ILE A 29 2.58 -4.25 3.31
CA ILE A 29 1.26 -4.61 2.79
C ILE A 29 0.55 -3.31 2.44
N ILE A 30 0.08 -3.18 1.20
CA ILE A 30 -0.65 -1.99 0.76
C ILE A 30 -1.94 -2.43 0.10
N GLN A 31 -3.05 -1.82 0.49
CA GLN A 31 -4.32 -1.96 -0.21
C GLN A 31 -4.71 -0.59 -0.77
N SER A 32 -4.86 -0.51 -2.06
CA SER A 32 -5.22 0.72 -2.77
C SER A 32 -5.98 0.35 -4.04
N PRO A 33 -7.22 0.84 -4.22
CA PRO A 33 -8.01 0.47 -5.39
C PRO A 33 -7.51 1.07 -6.70
N PHE A 34 -6.84 2.23 -6.63
CA PHE A 34 -6.33 2.92 -7.80
C PHE A 34 -4.81 2.99 -7.77
N ILE A 35 -4.21 2.89 -8.96
CA ILE A 35 -2.77 3.03 -9.17
C ILE A 35 -2.55 3.98 -10.34
N THR A 36 -1.78 5.04 -10.14
CA THR A 36 -1.41 5.97 -11.21
C THR A 36 0.08 5.94 -11.48
N GLU A 37 0.46 6.17 -12.74
CA GLU A 37 1.86 6.21 -13.15
C GLU A 37 2.63 7.30 -12.40
N LYS A 38 2.01 8.45 -12.21
CA LYS A 38 2.64 9.57 -11.53
C LYS A 38 3.07 9.19 -10.11
N ARG A 39 2.20 8.50 -9.36
CA ARG A 39 2.54 8.06 -8.01
C ARG A 39 3.59 6.94 -8.04
N MET A 40 3.46 6.04 -8.98
CA MET A 40 4.38 4.91 -9.08
C MET A 40 5.80 5.34 -9.45
N ARG A 41 5.99 6.42 -10.21
CA ARG A 41 7.33 6.95 -10.47
C ARG A 41 8.08 7.28 -9.19
N THR A 42 7.37 7.71 -8.15
CA THR A 42 7.96 8.01 -6.84
C THR A 42 8.20 6.76 -6.00
N LEU A 43 7.27 5.80 -6.05
CA LEU A 43 7.29 4.62 -5.17
C LEU A 43 8.10 3.45 -5.72
N LEU A 44 8.13 3.25 -7.03
CA LEU A 44 8.85 2.12 -7.63
C LEU A 44 10.34 2.06 -7.24
N PRO A 45 11.09 3.16 -7.23
CA PRO A 45 12.47 3.10 -6.77
C PRO A 45 12.61 2.63 -5.33
N ILE A 46 11.66 3.00 -4.47
CA ILE A 46 11.66 2.57 -3.06
C ILE A 46 11.36 1.07 -3.00
N PHE A 47 10.34 0.60 -3.71
CA PHE A 47 10.00 -0.82 -3.75
C PHE A 47 11.14 -1.66 -4.32
N SER A 48 11.82 -1.17 -5.35
CA SER A 48 12.98 -1.84 -5.92
C SER A 48 14.08 -2.04 -4.90
N LYS A 49 14.41 -0.99 -4.17
CA LYS A 49 15.42 -1.02 -3.11
C LYS A 49 15.01 -1.98 -1.99
N GLN A 50 13.75 -1.96 -1.60
CA GLN A 50 13.24 -2.85 -0.56
C GLN A 50 13.29 -4.31 -1.00
N ARG A 51 12.92 -4.61 -2.23
CA ARG A 51 13.00 -5.95 -2.76
C ARG A 51 14.44 -6.46 -2.81
N SER A 52 15.39 -5.60 -3.12
CA SER A 52 16.81 -5.98 -3.08
C SER A 52 17.31 -6.35 -1.69
N ARG A 53 16.58 -5.93 -0.65
CA ARG A 53 16.86 -6.24 0.76
C ARG A 53 15.98 -7.37 1.29
N ASN A 54 15.27 -8.07 0.43
CA ASN A 54 14.35 -9.15 0.77
C ASN A 54 13.15 -8.70 1.61
N VAL A 55 12.75 -7.46 1.51
CA VAL A 55 11.49 -7.00 2.10
C VAL A 55 10.35 -7.55 1.25
N ARG A 56 9.42 -8.24 1.88
CA ARG A 56 8.26 -8.79 1.20
C ARG A 56 7.26 -7.67 0.97
N ILE A 57 6.76 -7.55 -0.27
CA ILE A 57 5.79 -6.52 -0.61
C ILE A 57 4.56 -7.19 -1.21
N VAL A 58 3.41 -6.92 -0.62
CA VAL A 58 2.10 -7.41 -1.08
C VAL A 58 1.19 -6.22 -1.33
N ILE A 59 0.68 -6.11 -2.55
CA ILE A 59 -0.24 -5.05 -2.94
C ILE A 59 -1.56 -5.70 -3.34
N ASN A 60 -2.66 -5.24 -2.75
CA ASN A 60 -4.00 -5.65 -3.15
C ASN A 60 -4.71 -4.45 -3.79
N THR A 61 -5.19 -4.63 -5.00
CA THR A 61 -5.82 -3.58 -5.78
C THR A 61 -7.06 -4.12 -6.51
N ARG A 62 -7.75 -3.27 -7.24
CA ARG A 62 -8.82 -3.73 -8.14
C ARG A 62 -8.23 -4.45 -9.33
N ASN A 63 -8.97 -5.43 -9.85
CA ASN A 63 -8.66 -5.96 -11.17
C ASN A 63 -8.69 -4.79 -12.17
N PRO A 64 -7.65 -4.63 -13.01
CA PRO A 64 -7.62 -3.53 -14.00
C PRO A 64 -8.87 -3.45 -14.88
N ASN A 65 -9.53 -4.59 -15.14
CA ASN A 65 -10.76 -4.63 -15.92
C ASN A 65 -11.94 -3.86 -15.30
N GLU A 66 -11.85 -3.51 -14.03
CA GLU A 66 -12.86 -2.69 -13.35
C GLU A 66 -12.64 -1.18 -13.57
N HIS A 67 -11.55 -0.81 -14.23
CA HIS A 67 -11.25 0.58 -14.55
C HIS A 67 -11.55 0.89 -16.01
N ASP A 68 -11.91 2.15 -16.27
CA ASP A 68 -12.13 2.63 -17.62
C ASP A 68 -10.99 3.52 -18.10
N GLY A 69 -10.81 3.55 -19.42
CA GLY A 69 -9.91 4.49 -20.10
C GLY A 69 -8.47 4.42 -19.59
N ASP A 70 -7.94 5.58 -19.23
CA ASP A 70 -6.55 5.72 -18.87
C ASP A 70 -6.19 5.00 -17.57
N TYR A 71 -7.10 4.89 -16.63
CA TYR A 71 -6.85 4.16 -15.37
C TYR A 71 -6.57 2.68 -15.61
N TYR A 72 -7.22 2.09 -16.61
CA TYR A 72 -6.98 0.71 -16.97
C TYR A 72 -5.51 0.50 -17.39
N TYR A 73 -5.01 1.35 -18.29
CA TYR A 73 -3.63 1.23 -18.79
C TYR A 73 -2.60 1.55 -17.73
N GLN A 74 -2.85 2.55 -16.90
CA GLN A 74 -1.95 2.90 -15.80
C GLN A 74 -1.83 1.76 -14.79
N ALA A 75 -2.96 1.16 -14.42
CA ALA A 75 -2.96 0.03 -13.50
C ALA A 75 -2.21 -1.16 -14.10
N LEU A 76 -2.47 -1.47 -15.36
CA LEU A 76 -1.85 -2.61 -16.04
C LEU A 76 -0.33 -2.45 -16.09
N ASN A 77 0.15 -1.28 -16.51
CA ASN A 77 1.58 -0.99 -16.60
C ASN A 77 2.25 -1.06 -15.23
N ALA A 78 1.63 -0.47 -14.22
CA ALA A 78 2.17 -0.49 -12.86
C ALA A 78 2.27 -1.91 -12.32
N ILE A 79 1.25 -2.73 -12.55
CA ILE A 79 1.24 -4.12 -12.10
C ILE A 79 2.38 -4.91 -12.74
N TYR A 80 2.62 -4.74 -14.04
CA TYR A 80 3.75 -5.37 -14.71
C TYR A 80 5.08 -4.99 -14.06
N GLU A 81 5.28 -3.71 -13.78
CA GLU A 81 6.52 -3.23 -13.17
C GLU A 81 6.68 -3.76 -11.74
N LEU A 82 5.60 -3.78 -10.97
CA LEU A 82 5.61 -4.31 -9.61
C LEU A 82 5.95 -5.81 -9.62
N GLN A 83 5.31 -6.58 -10.49
CA GLN A 83 5.57 -8.02 -10.58
C GLN A 83 6.99 -8.31 -11.04
N ALA A 84 7.54 -7.48 -11.91
CA ALA A 84 8.93 -7.62 -12.35
C ALA A 84 9.92 -7.42 -11.20
N LEU A 85 9.55 -6.65 -10.18
CA LEU A 85 10.35 -6.49 -8.95
C LEU A 85 10.15 -7.64 -7.95
N GLY A 86 9.22 -8.53 -8.20
CA GLY A 86 8.88 -9.60 -7.27
C GLY A 86 7.85 -9.20 -6.22
N VAL A 87 7.11 -8.12 -6.46
CA VAL A 87 5.97 -7.74 -5.62
C VAL A 87 4.80 -8.69 -5.91
N THR A 88 4.14 -9.17 -4.86
CA THR A 88 2.92 -9.95 -5.00
C THR A 88 1.75 -8.99 -5.19
N VAL A 89 1.06 -9.12 -6.31
CA VAL A 89 -0.12 -8.29 -6.60
C VAL A 89 -1.36 -9.17 -6.56
N LEU A 90 -2.32 -8.76 -5.73
CA LEU A 90 -3.59 -9.45 -5.53
C LEU A 90 -4.72 -8.57 -6.02
N TYR A 91 -5.79 -9.19 -6.51
CA TYR A 91 -6.99 -8.48 -6.95
C TYR A 91 -8.17 -8.80 -6.04
N THR A 92 -8.94 -7.78 -5.70
CA THR A 92 -10.20 -7.94 -4.99
C THR A 92 -11.27 -7.17 -5.75
N ALA A 93 -12.35 -7.84 -6.11
CA ALA A 93 -13.47 -7.22 -6.81
C ALA A 93 -14.11 -6.14 -5.93
N GLY A 94 -14.40 -4.99 -6.53
CA GLY A 94 -15.01 -3.87 -5.82
C GLY A 94 -14.15 -3.29 -4.71
N HIS A 95 -12.83 -3.45 -4.79
CA HIS A 95 -11.91 -3.02 -3.75
C HIS A 95 -12.00 -1.51 -3.52
N HIS A 96 -12.15 -1.12 -2.26
CA HIS A 96 -12.24 0.28 -1.85
C HIS A 96 -11.38 0.61 -0.62
N ARG A 97 -10.69 -0.38 -0.06
CA ARG A 97 -9.86 -0.19 1.13
C ARG A 97 -8.60 0.58 0.79
N LYS A 98 -8.21 1.48 1.69
CA LYS A 98 -7.01 2.30 1.55
C LYS A 98 -6.23 2.18 2.84
N LEU A 99 -5.21 1.33 2.83
CA LEU A 99 -4.42 1.08 4.02
C LEU A 99 -3.01 0.58 3.67
N ALA A 100 -2.12 0.69 4.64
CA ALA A 100 -0.80 0.09 4.57
C ALA A 100 -0.43 -0.46 5.94
N ILE A 101 0.27 -1.59 5.94
CA ILE A 101 0.79 -2.20 7.16
C ILE A 101 2.27 -2.44 6.95
N LEU A 102 3.11 -1.85 7.79
CA LEU A 102 4.56 -1.91 7.67
C LEU A 102 5.13 -2.74 8.83
N ASP A 103 5.81 -3.84 8.49
CA ASP A 103 6.45 -4.75 9.44
C ASP A 103 5.52 -5.26 10.55
N ARG A 104 4.21 -5.23 10.29
CA ARG A 104 3.15 -5.56 11.27
C ARG A 104 3.28 -4.77 12.57
N LYS A 105 3.82 -3.56 12.47
CA LYS A 105 4.03 -2.64 13.61
C LYS A 105 3.40 -1.28 13.42
N VAL A 106 3.20 -0.87 12.17
CA VAL A 106 2.65 0.44 11.85
C VAL A 106 1.50 0.25 10.86
N VAL A 107 0.39 0.91 11.14
CA VAL A 107 -0.80 0.90 10.28
C VAL A 107 -1.07 2.32 9.80
N TYR A 108 -1.32 2.45 8.51
CA TYR A 108 -1.92 3.65 7.91
C TYR A 108 -3.26 3.27 7.32
N GLU A 109 -4.29 4.04 7.61
CA GLU A 109 -5.62 3.83 7.02
C GLU A 109 -6.37 5.15 6.91
N GLY A 110 -7.22 5.25 5.93
CA GLY A 110 -8.03 6.46 5.72
C GLY A 110 -8.64 6.52 4.34
N SER A 111 -8.77 7.72 3.81
CA SER A 111 -9.47 7.97 2.55
C SER A 111 -8.54 8.10 1.34
N LEU A 112 -7.23 8.21 1.53
CA LEU A 112 -6.28 8.47 0.46
C LEU A 112 -5.89 7.18 -0.28
N ASN A 113 -6.02 7.17 -1.59
CA ASN A 113 -5.57 6.07 -2.44
C ASN A 113 -4.04 6.10 -2.52
N ILE A 114 -3.37 5.28 -1.73
CA ILE A 114 -1.92 5.35 -1.50
C ILE A 114 -1.11 5.24 -2.79
N LEU A 115 -1.53 4.40 -3.72
CA LEU A 115 -0.81 4.17 -4.98
C LEU A 115 -1.26 5.10 -6.11
N SER A 116 -2.09 6.09 -5.80
CA SER A 116 -2.63 7.02 -6.79
C SER A 116 -2.21 8.45 -6.49
N PHE A 117 -2.18 9.28 -7.52
CA PHE A 117 -2.01 10.71 -7.35
C PHE A 117 -3.36 11.38 -7.61
N ASN A 118 -3.89 12.07 -6.60
CA ASN A 118 -5.12 12.82 -6.68
C ASN A 118 -4.97 14.17 -6.00
N ASP A 119 -5.72 15.13 -6.50
CA ASP A 119 -5.75 16.49 -5.94
C ASP A 119 -6.96 16.65 -5.02
N SER A 120 -7.30 15.61 -4.30
CA SER A 120 -8.46 15.57 -3.43
C SER A 120 -8.08 15.83 -1.97
N CYS A 121 -9.05 16.33 -1.22
CA CYS A 121 -8.91 16.55 0.22
C CYS A 121 -9.11 15.23 0.93
N GLU A 122 -8.05 14.74 1.59
CA GLU A 122 -8.03 13.38 2.17
C GLU A 122 -7.53 13.41 3.62
N ILE A 123 -7.80 12.32 4.32
CA ILE A 123 -7.30 12.11 5.67
C ILE A 123 -6.73 10.70 5.79
N MET A 124 -5.57 10.59 6.46
CA MET A 124 -4.93 9.32 6.78
C MET A 124 -4.54 9.30 8.24
N ARG A 125 -4.75 8.17 8.89
CA ARG A 125 -4.33 7.96 10.28
C ARG A 125 -3.19 6.95 10.32
N LYS A 126 -2.14 7.31 11.06
CA LYS A 126 -1.06 6.38 11.38
C LYS A 126 -1.23 5.89 12.81
N ILE A 127 -1.13 4.59 13.02
CA ILE A 127 -1.16 3.95 14.34
C ILE A 127 0.09 3.09 14.47
N ALA A 128 0.98 3.44 15.40
CA ALA A 128 2.17 2.66 15.69
C ALA A 128 1.83 1.66 16.80
N SER A 129 1.32 0.50 16.40
CA SER A 129 0.85 -0.53 17.33
C SER A 129 0.91 -1.91 16.68
N GLU A 130 1.66 -2.82 17.27
CA GLU A 130 1.70 -4.22 16.83
C GLU A 130 0.33 -4.88 16.99
N LYS A 131 -0.39 -4.54 18.04
CA LYS A 131 -1.72 -5.08 18.30
C LYS A 131 -2.70 -4.65 17.21
N ALA A 132 -2.69 -3.37 16.82
CA ALA A 132 -3.54 -2.85 15.77
C ALA A 132 -3.18 -3.48 14.42
N ALA A 133 -1.89 -3.63 14.11
CA ALA A 133 -1.43 -4.26 12.88
C ALA A 133 -1.86 -5.72 12.82
N LYS A 134 -1.70 -6.48 13.90
CA LYS A 134 -2.12 -7.88 13.97
C LYS A 134 -3.62 -8.02 13.75
N LYS A 135 -4.40 -7.15 14.37
CA LYS A 135 -5.85 -7.16 14.24
C LYS A 135 -6.28 -6.87 12.79
N LEU A 136 -5.64 -5.90 12.15
CA LEU A 136 -5.95 -5.55 10.77
C LEU A 136 -5.52 -6.65 9.80
N CYS A 137 -4.35 -7.24 9.99
CA CYS A 137 -3.89 -8.38 9.18
C CYS A 137 -4.89 -9.54 9.23
N ALA A 138 -5.41 -9.85 10.41
CA ALA A 138 -6.42 -10.89 10.57
C ALA A 138 -7.72 -10.50 9.85
N PHE A 139 -8.15 -9.26 10.00
CA PHE A 139 -9.38 -8.76 9.40
C PHE A 139 -9.35 -8.84 7.87
N ILE A 140 -8.23 -8.45 7.25
CA ILE A 140 -8.09 -8.51 5.78
C ILE A 140 -7.66 -9.90 5.30
N ALA A 141 -7.45 -10.85 6.21
CA ALA A 141 -7.07 -12.23 5.93
C ALA A 141 -5.81 -12.35 5.06
N ILE A 142 -4.83 -11.49 5.32
CA ILE A 142 -3.63 -11.41 4.48
C ILE A 142 -2.82 -12.70 4.49
N ASP A 143 -2.86 -13.46 5.58
CA ASP A 143 -2.08 -14.68 5.71
C ASP A 143 -2.55 -15.82 4.80
N ARG A 144 -3.76 -15.70 4.24
CA ARG A 144 -4.20 -16.63 3.18
C ARG A 144 -3.28 -16.61 1.98
N TYR A 145 -2.67 -15.47 1.71
CA TYR A 145 -1.81 -15.24 0.54
C TYR A 145 -0.34 -15.30 0.92
N ALA A 146 -0.01 -15.24 2.21
CA ALA A 146 1.36 -15.16 2.69
C ALA A 146 2.18 -16.41 2.42
N ARG A 147 1.53 -17.54 2.21
CA ARG A 147 2.17 -18.84 1.98
C ARG A 147 2.47 -19.12 0.53
N SER A 148 1.90 -18.34 -0.38
CA SER A 148 2.17 -18.43 -1.81
C SER A 148 3.47 -17.71 -2.10
N LYS A 149 4.45 -18.44 -2.49
CA LYS A 149 5.71 -17.85 -2.90
C LYS A 149 5.90 -18.00 -4.39
#